data_f057ccb875a905d7236b752313932e57
#
_entry.id   f057ccb875a905d7236b752313932e57
#
_cell.length_a   1.000
_cell.length_b   1.000
_cell.length_c   1.000
_cell.angle_alpha   90.00
_cell.angle_beta   90.00
_cell.angle_gamma   90.00
#
_symmetry.space_group_name_H-M   'P 1'
#
loop_
_entity.id
_entity.type
_entity.pdbx_description
1 polymer ?
#
loop_
_entity_poly.entity_id
_entity_poly.type
_entity_poly.pdbx_seq_one_letter_code
_entity_poly.pdbx_strand_id
1 'polypeptide(L)'
;LKSMKIAPGINRYFAAEKWNCVPSDVWKEQREIAKANEKRDCDFRAEGYDIDELALEVAKKNAKLAGVADRITFAKRDIKDFELNDGFMTVITNPPYGERLLDVKSAEELYKVMGEKFKRTQGKSYTIITPDDDFEKIFGRKADKRRKLYNGTLKCQLYMYFK
;
A
#
# COMPACT_ATOMS: atom_id res chain seq x y z
N LEU A 1 -8.72 4.55 -2.02
CA LEU A 1 -9.48 4.90 -3.25
C LEU A 1 -10.34 3.72 -3.73
N LYS A 2 -9.76 2.53 -3.93
CA LYS A 2 -10.50 1.37 -4.45
C LYS A 2 -11.70 0.96 -3.58
N SER A 3 -11.56 0.96 -2.25
CA SER A 3 -12.65 0.64 -1.31
C SER A 3 -13.82 1.63 -1.40
N MET A 4 -13.52 2.87 -1.72
CA MET A 4 -14.49 3.95 -1.89
C MET A 4 -14.95 4.12 -3.35
N LYS A 5 -14.53 3.25 -4.26
CA LYS A 5 -14.74 3.35 -5.71
C LYS A 5 -14.34 4.71 -6.32
N ILE A 6 -13.37 5.39 -5.72
CA ILE A 6 -12.82 6.63 -6.25
C ILE A 6 -11.81 6.29 -7.34
N ALA A 7 -12.05 6.80 -8.55
CA ALA A 7 -11.13 6.60 -9.67
C ALA A 7 -9.82 7.38 -9.44
N PRO A 8 -8.64 6.72 -9.37
CA PRO A 8 -7.37 7.38 -9.06
C PRO A 8 -6.97 8.48 -10.07
N GLY A 9 -7.48 8.38 -11.28
CA GLY A 9 -7.21 9.31 -12.37
C GLY A 9 -8.26 10.43 -12.55
N ILE A 10 -9.24 10.54 -11.65
CA ILE A 10 -10.40 11.43 -11.84
C ILE A 10 -10.03 12.91 -12.11
N ASN A 11 -8.96 13.37 -11.47
CA ASN A 11 -8.45 14.74 -11.58
C ASN A 11 -7.18 14.85 -12.46
N ARG A 12 -6.83 13.78 -13.18
CA ARG A 12 -5.65 13.76 -14.04
C ARG A 12 -6.05 13.99 -15.50
N TYR A 13 -5.13 14.61 -16.23
CA TYR A 13 -5.15 14.64 -17.68
C TYR A 13 -4.39 13.44 -18.23
N PHE A 14 -4.97 12.75 -19.20
CA PHE A 14 -4.34 11.61 -19.86
C PHE A 14 -3.86 12.03 -21.25
N ALA A 15 -2.67 11.59 -21.64
CA ALA A 15 -2.15 11.87 -22.98
C ALA A 15 -3.09 11.38 -24.10
N ALA A 16 -3.83 10.30 -23.84
CA ALA A 16 -4.84 9.76 -24.75
C ALA A 16 -6.03 10.70 -25.01
N GLU A 17 -6.26 11.71 -24.18
CA GLU A 17 -7.28 12.75 -24.42
C GLU A 17 -6.98 13.61 -25.67
N LYS A 18 -5.71 13.57 -26.15
CA LYS A 18 -5.29 14.23 -27.39
C LYS A 18 -5.45 13.34 -28.64
N TRP A 19 -5.84 12.10 -28.48
CA TRP A 19 -5.94 11.18 -29.62
C TRP A 19 -7.24 11.43 -30.40
N ASN A 20 -7.11 11.72 -31.69
CA ASN A 20 -8.24 12.02 -32.58
C ASN A 20 -9.22 10.84 -32.75
N CYS A 21 -8.80 9.63 -32.42
CA CYS A 21 -9.66 8.42 -32.51
C CYS A 21 -10.61 8.27 -31.31
N VAL A 22 -10.47 9.09 -30.26
CA VAL A 22 -11.38 9.09 -29.08
C VAL A 22 -12.09 10.43 -29.02
N PRO A 23 -13.43 10.48 -29.17
CA PRO A 23 -14.20 11.70 -29.03
C PRO A 23 -13.99 12.34 -27.64
N SER A 24 -13.86 13.66 -27.59
CA SER A 24 -13.53 14.40 -26.35
C SER A 24 -14.62 14.30 -25.27
N ASP A 25 -15.87 14.16 -25.66
CA ASP A 25 -17.04 14.01 -24.80
C ASP A 25 -17.02 12.70 -24.01
N VAL A 26 -16.45 11.61 -24.57
CA VAL A 26 -16.29 10.33 -23.88
C VAL A 26 -15.51 10.49 -22.55
N TRP A 27 -14.46 11.31 -22.54
CA TRP A 27 -13.68 11.55 -21.33
C TRP A 27 -14.49 12.26 -20.24
N LYS A 28 -15.31 13.22 -20.63
CA LYS A 28 -16.19 13.94 -19.71
C LYS A 28 -17.23 13.00 -19.13
N GLU A 29 -17.92 12.25 -19.98
CA GLU A 29 -18.93 11.27 -19.59
C GLU A 29 -18.36 10.21 -18.62
N GLN A 30 -17.21 9.64 -18.95
CA GLN A 30 -16.57 8.64 -18.08
C GLN A 30 -16.14 9.18 -16.72
N ARG A 31 -15.74 10.45 -16.63
CA ARG A 31 -15.47 11.12 -15.36
C ARG A 31 -16.75 11.35 -14.55
N GLU A 32 -17.85 11.73 -15.20
CA GLU A 32 -19.15 11.88 -14.54
C GLU A 32 -19.67 10.54 -13.99
N ILE A 33 -19.60 9.48 -14.78
CA ILE A 33 -19.94 8.11 -14.36
C ILE A 33 -19.06 7.67 -13.18
N ALA A 34 -17.75 7.92 -13.24
CA ALA A 34 -16.84 7.58 -12.17
C ALA A 34 -17.16 8.31 -10.87
N LYS A 35 -17.49 9.60 -10.93
CA LYS A 35 -17.93 10.40 -9.77
C LYS A 35 -19.25 9.91 -9.18
N ALA A 36 -20.23 9.60 -10.04
CA ALA A 36 -21.52 9.09 -9.60
C ALA A 36 -21.43 7.72 -8.89
N ASN A 37 -20.41 6.94 -9.21
CA ASN A 37 -20.15 5.62 -8.61
C ASN A 37 -19.35 5.66 -7.30
N GLU A 38 -18.88 6.84 -6.84
CA GLU A 38 -18.13 6.97 -5.59
C GLU A 38 -18.98 6.53 -4.39
N LYS A 39 -18.36 5.77 -3.48
CA LYS A 39 -18.96 5.32 -2.21
C LYS A 39 -18.30 6.06 -1.04
N ARG A 40 -18.79 7.28 -0.78
CA ARG A 40 -18.27 8.13 0.31
C ARG A 40 -18.79 7.74 1.69
N ASP A 41 -19.87 6.99 1.76
CA ASP A 41 -20.56 6.52 2.97
C ASP A 41 -19.98 5.23 3.56
N CYS A 42 -18.91 4.66 2.95
CA CYS A 42 -18.30 3.42 3.46
C CYS A 42 -17.48 3.67 4.74
N ASP A 43 -17.46 2.69 5.64
CA ASP A 43 -16.73 2.73 6.93
C ASP A 43 -15.22 2.47 6.81
N PHE A 44 -14.67 2.54 5.61
CA PHE A 44 -13.24 2.33 5.40
C PHE A 44 -12.41 3.34 6.20
N ARG A 45 -11.45 2.83 6.97
CA ARG A 45 -10.41 3.58 7.66
C ARG A 45 -9.06 2.95 7.38
N ALA A 46 -8.03 3.75 7.37
CA ALA A 46 -6.65 3.30 7.24
C ALA A 46 -5.73 4.07 8.19
N GLU A 47 -4.63 3.43 8.53
CA GLU A 47 -3.53 4.04 9.28
C GLU A 47 -2.26 3.92 8.43
N GLY A 48 -1.49 4.98 8.34
CA GLY A 48 -0.23 5.04 7.63
C GLY A 48 0.90 5.37 8.59
N TYR A 49 1.93 4.55 8.59
CA TYR A 49 3.08 4.70 9.47
C TYR A 49 4.38 4.76 8.69
N ASP A 50 5.27 5.63 9.11
CA ASP A 50 6.65 5.71 8.63
C ASP A 50 7.52 6.24 9.76
N ILE A 51 8.81 5.97 9.72
CA ILE A 51 9.81 6.58 10.61
C ILE A 51 10.26 7.95 10.12
N ASP A 52 10.09 8.22 8.83
CA ASP A 52 10.46 9.49 8.18
C ASP A 52 9.27 10.46 8.17
N GLU A 53 9.43 11.57 8.86
CA GLU A 53 8.41 12.63 8.91
C GLU A 53 8.15 13.28 7.54
N LEU A 54 9.20 13.41 6.72
CA LEU A 54 9.03 13.97 5.37
C LEU A 54 8.19 13.06 4.48
N ALA A 55 8.37 11.73 4.59
CA ALA A 55 7.53 10.77 3.90
C ALA A 55 6.07 10.88 4.36
N LEU A 56 5.82 11.07 5.64
CA LEU A 56 4.48 11.27 6.20
C LEU A 56 3.83 12.58 5.72
N GLU A 57 4.58 13.66 5.60
CA GLU A 57 4.07 14.92 5.05
C GLU A 57 3.66 14.77 3.58
N VAL A 58 4.48 14.10 2.77
CA VAL A 58 4.15 13.77 1.37
C VAL A 58 2.90 12.89 1.30
N ALA A 59 2.81 11.87 2.17
CA ALA A 59 1.65 10.99 2.24
C ALA A 59 0.36 11.75 2.60
N LYS A 60 0.40 12.62 3.61
CA LYS A 60 -0.73 13.52 4.00
C LYS A 60 -1.16 14.41 2.84
N LYS A 61 -0.20 15.03 2.14
CA LYS A 61 -0.47 15.87 0.97
C LYS A 61 -1.15 15.06 -0.14
N ASN A 62 -0.64 13.87 -0.44
CA ASN A 62 -1.21 12.99 -1.46
C ASN A 62 -2.62 12.50 -1.09
N ALA A 63 -2.86 12.17 0.18
CA ALA A 63 -4.19 11.79 0.66
C ALA A 63 -5.20 12.94 0.51
N LYS A 64 -4.78 14.18 0.80
CA LYS A 64 -5.59 15.39 0.60
C LYS A 64 -5.91 15.60 -0.89
N LEU A 65 -4.92 15.51 -1.76
CA LEU A 65 -5.12 15.64 -3.21
C LEU A 65 -6.04 14.54 -3.78
N ALA A 66 -5.97 13.34 -3.21
CA ALA A 66 -6.83 12.22 -3.57
C ALA A 66 -8.25 12.31 -2.95
N GLY A 67 -8.51 13.29 -2.08
CA GLY A 67 -9.81 13.48 -1.41
C GLY A 67 -10.17 12.37 -0.43
N VAL A 68 -9.17 11.78 0.26
CA VAL A 68 -9.34 10.68 1.23
C VAL A 68 -8.63 10.94 2.57
N ALA A 69 -8.20 12.17 2.80
CA ALA A 69 -7.46 12.53 4.02
C ALA A 69 -8.26 12.31 5.31
N ASP A 70 -9.58 12.44 5.26
CA ASP A 70 -10.51 12.18 6.38
C ASP A 70 -10.63 10.69 6.74
N ARG A 71 -10.08 9.81 5.92
CA ARG A 71 -10.13 8.35 6.05
C ARG A 71 -8.83 7.73 6.50
N ILE A 72 -7.76 8.52 6.59
CA ILE A 72 -6.42 8.01 6.86
C ILE A 72 -5.79 8.79 8.01
N THR A 73 -5.39 8.09 9.06
CA THR A 73 -4.57 8.65 10.14
C THR A 73 -3.10 8.35 9.85
N PHE A 74 -2.24 9.39 9.89
CA PHE A 74 -0.80 9.23 9.69
C PHE A 74 -0.06 9.52 10.99
N ALA A 75 0.85 8.62 11.38
CA ALA A 75 1.70 8.80 12.56
C ALA A 75 3.12 8.30 12.32
N LYS A 76 4.10 8.98 12.94
CA LYS A 76 5.47 8.48 13.00
C LYS A 76 5.50 7.27 13.91
N ARG A 77 5.98 6.13 13.40
CA ARG A 77 6.07 4.88 14.15
C ARG A 77 7.11 3.95 13.54
N ASP A 78 7.99 3.41 14.39
CA ASP A 78 8.87 2.31 14.02
C ASP A 78 8.04 1.00 13.98
N ILE A 79 8.43 0.06 13.13
CA ILE A 79 7.82 -1.28 13.09
C ILE A 79 7.96 -2.03 14.41
N LYS A 80 9.00 -1.73 15.20
CA LYS A 80 9.21 -2.28 16.54
C LYS A 80 8.08 -1.93 17.51
N ASP A 81 7.44 -0.78 17.29
CA ASP A 81 6.33 -0.26 18.09
C ASP A 81 4.97 -0.57 17.47
N PHE A 82 4.96 -1.38 16.40
CA PHE A 82 3.71 -1.79 15.76
C PHE A 82 2.96 -2.78 16.65
N GLU A 83 1.67 -2.53 16.83
CA GLU A 83 0.75 -3.38 17.58
C GLU A 83 -0.46 -3.72 16.71
N LEU A 84 -1.01 -4.92 16.94
CA LEU A 84 -2.22 -5.38 16.27
C LEU A 84 -3.43 -4.80 17.00
N ASN A 85 -4.28 -4.08 16.25
CA ASN A 85 -5.57 -3.64 16.77
C ASN A 85 -6.56 -4.83 16.82
N ASP A 86 -7.65 -4.69 17.58
CA ASP A 86 -8.73 -5.66 17.56
C ASP A 86 -9.47 -5.69 16.21
N GLY A 87 -10.18 -6.78 15.93
CA GLY A 87 -10.98 -6.94 14.73
C GLY A 87 -10.20 -7.28 13.47
N PHE A 88 -10.80 -7.06 12.31
CA PHE A 88 -10.18 -7.35 11.02
C PHE A 88 -9.18 -6.28 10.63
N MET A 89 -8.00 -6.69 10.20
CA MET A 89 -6.94 -5.80 9.75
C MET A 89 -6.18 -6.38 8.56
N THR A 90 -5.85 -5.53 7.60
CA THR A 90 -4.89 -5.83 6.53
C THR A 90 -3.71 -4.89 6.61
N VAL A 91 -2.51 -5.43 6.79
CA VAL A 91 -1.27 -4.67 6.75
C VAL A 91 -0.65 -4.83 5.37
N ILE A 92 -0.28 -3.72 4.75
CA ILE A 92 0.42 -3.69 3.46
C ILE A 92 1.70 -2.90 3.64
N THR A 93 2.84 -3.49 3.31
CA THR A 93 4.13 -2.82 3.47
C THR A 93 5.10 -3.14 2.33
N ASN A 94 5.91 -2.13 2.02
CA ASN A 94 7.05 -2.21 1.13
C ASN A 94 8.28 -1.76 1.94
N PRO A 95 8.89 -2.66 2.72
CA PRO A 95 10.04 -2.33 3.55
C PRO A 95 11.26 -2.01 2.69
N PRO A 96 12.25 -1.28 3.22
CA PRO A 96 13.54 -1.12 2.56
C PRO A 96 14.24 -2.49 2.43
N TYR A 97 14.89 -2.74 1.30
CA TYR A 97 15.52 -4.03 0.99
C TYR A 97 17.04 -3.93 0.74
N GLY A 98 17.68 -2.94 1.34
CA GLY A 98 19.14 -2.84 1.39
C GLY A 98 19.81 -2.14 0.21
N GLU A 99 19.13 -1.86 -0.90
CA GLU A 99 19.77 -1.28 -2.09
C GLU A 99 19.94 0.25 -2.02
N ARG A 100 19.17 0.98 -1.21
CA ARG A 100 19.17 2.45 -1.16
C ARG A 100 19.16 3.07 0.23
N LEU A 101 18.47 2.48 1.19
CA LEU A 101 18.20 3.07 2.50
C LEU A 101 18.86 2.34 3.65
N LEU A 102 18.99 1.01 3.56
CA LEU A 102 19.60 0.17 4.58
C LEU A 102 20.57 -0.80 3.90
N ASP A 103 21.61 -1.19 4.63
CA ASP A 103 22.40 -2.33 4.23
C ASP A 103 21.59 -3.65 4.34
N VAL A 104 22.09 -4.72 3.77
CA VAL A 104 21.40 -6.02 3.75
C VAL A 104 21.12 -6.53 5.17
N LYS A 105 22.04 -6.39 6.11
CA LYS A 105 21.88 -6.86 7.50
C LYS A 105 20.76 -6.11 8.22
N SER A 106 20.69 -4.80 8.05
CA SER A 106 19.63 -3.98 8.64
C SER A 106 18.26 -4.32 8.04
N ALA A 107 18.19 -4.65 6.75
CA ALA A 107 16.96 -5.12 6.12
C ALA A 107 16.53 -6.49 6.67
N GLU A 108 17.47 -7.42 6.86
CA GLU A 108 17.19 -8.73 7.46
C GLU A 108 16.71 -8.61 8.92
N GLU A 109 17.31 -7.71 9.72
CA GLU A 109 16.83 -7.43 11.08
C GLU A 109 15.40 -6.89 11.07
N LEU A 110 15.09 -6.00 10.14
CA LEU A 110 13.73 -5.49 9.96
C LEU A 110 12.74 -6.61 9.63
N TYR A 111 13.11 -7.55 8.76
CA TYR A 111 12.25 -8.69 8.41
C TYR A 111 12.00 -9.62 9.59
N LYS A 112 12.99 -9.83 10.47
CA LYS A 112 12.82 -10.59 11.73
C LYS A 112 11.80 -9.90 12.64
N VAL A 113 11.98 -8.59 12.86
CA VAL A 113 11.03 -7.79 13.66
C VAL A 113 9.62 -7.86 13.09
N MET A 114 9.48 -7.73 11.77
CA MET A 114 8.17 -7.90 11.11
C MET A 114 7.57 -9.29 11.35
N GLY A 115 8.39 -10.35 11.30
CA GLY A 115 7.95 -11.71 11.60
C GLY A 115 7.40 -11.89 13.01
N GLU A 116 8.03 -11.23 13.98
CA GLU A 116 7.59 -11.21 15.38
C GLU A 116 6.30 -10.41 15.59
N LYS A 117 6.16 -9.26 14.89
CA LYS A 117 5.00 -8.36 15.01
C LYS A 117 3.78 -8.86 14.23
N PHE A 118 3.97 -9.44 13.07
CA PHE A 118 2.90 -9.91 12.19
C PHE A 118 2.49 -11.35 12.55
N LYS A 119 2.02 -11.55 13.78
CA LYS A 119 1.61 -12.85 14.28
C LYS A 119 0.42 -13.41 13.51
N ARG A 120 0.38 -14.74 13.38
CA ARG A 120 -0.78 -15.43 12.83
C ARG A 120 -1.95 -15.30 13.81
N THR A 121 -2.92 -14.48 13.44
CA THR A 121 -4.09 -14.16 14.27
C THR A 121 -5.32 -14.10 13.39
N GLN A 122 -6.42 -14.67 13.83
CA GLN A 122 -7.67 -14.63 13.10
C GLN A 122 -8.10 -13.19 12.79
N GLY A 123 -8.55 -12.94 11.57
CA GLY A 123 -8.96 -11.62 11.11
C GLY A 123 -7.81 -10.70 10.69
N LYS A 124 -6.55 -11.17 10.77
CA LYS A 124 -5.38 -10.42 10.34
C LYS A 124 -4.83 -10.96 9.02
N SER A 125 -4.43 -10.06 8.14
CA SER A 125 -3.71 -10.39 6.93
C SER A 125 -2.54 -9.45 6.70
N TYR A 126 -1.48 -9.97 6.11
CA TYR A 126 -0.26 -9.20 5.87
C TYR A 126 0.18 -9.40 4.42
N THR A 127 0.58 -8.33 3.80
CA THR A 127 1.06 -8.33 2.41
C THR A 127 2.35 -7.53 2.34
N ILE A 128 3.44 -8.22 2.03
CA ILE A 128 4.79 -7.65 2.01
C ILE A 128 5.37 -7.81 0.60
N ILE A 129 5.92 -6.74 0.05
CA ILE A 129 6.66 -6.79 -1.21
C ILE A 129 8.14 -6.64 -0.94
N THR A 130 8.96 -7.55 -1.44
CA THR A 130 10.43 -7.48 -1.36
C THR A 130 11.08 -8.28 -2.51
N PRO A 131 12.27 -7.89 -2.99
CA PRO A 131 13.06 -8.68 -3.93
C PRO A 131 13.82 -9.84 -3.26
N ASP A 132 13.87 -9.89 -1.95
CA ASP A 132 14.67 -10.86 -1.19
C ASP A 132 14.08 -12.27 -1.29
N ASP A 133 14.83 -13.20 -1.88
CA ASP A 133 14.41 -14.60 -2.04
C ASP A 133 14.47 -15.40 -0.71
N ASP A 134 15.28 -14.96 0.27
CA ASP A 134 15.37 -15.54 1.62
C ASP A 134 14.37 -14.95 2.62
N PHE A 135 13.53 -14.01 2.19
CA PHE A 135 12.58 -13.29 3.04
C PHE A 135 11.77 -14.20 3.97
N GLU A 136 11.18 -15.28 3.47
CA GLU A 136 10.35 -16.18 4.30
C GLU A 136 11.13 -16.87 5.41
N LYS A 137 12.40 -17.21 5.15
CA LYS A 137 13.29 -17.82 6.13
C LYS A 137 13.62 -16.82 7.23
N ILE A 138 13.91 -15.58 6.87
CA ILE A 138 14.25 -14.50 7.79
C ILE A 138 13.02 -14.06 8.59
N PHE A 139 11.87 -13.90 7.92
CA PHE A 139 10.56 -13.61 8.50
C PHE A 139 10.03 -14.72 9.43
N GLY A 140 10.58 -15.93 9.31
CA GLY A 140 10.27 -17.09 10.15
C GLY A 140 9.00 -17.85 9.77
N ARG A 141 8.37 -17.53 8.64
CA ARG A 141 7.12 -18.18 8.21
C ARG A 141 6.98 -18.18 6.69
N LYS A 142 6.48 -19.31 6.12
CA LYS A 142 6.09 -19.38 4.71
C LYS A 142 4.79 -18.62 4.47
N ALA A 143 4.72 -17.90 3.34
CA ALA A 143 3.52 -17.22 2.90
C ALA A 143 2.44 -18.22 2.44
N ASP A 144 1.17 -17.89 2.69
CA ASP A 144 0.04 -18.65 2.17
C ASP A 144 -0.07 -18.54 0.65
N LYS A 145 0.35 -17.40 0.10
CA LYS A 145 0.40 -17.16 -1.34
C LYS A 145 1.53 -16.21 -1.71
N ARG A 146 2.17 -16.45 -2.85
CA ARG A 146 3.17 -15.56 -3.44
C ARG A 146 2.74 -15.13 -4.84
N ARG A 147 3.10 -13.90 -5.21
CA ARG A 147 2.92 -13.38 -6.57
C ARG A 147 4.17 -12.64 -7.02
N LYS A 148 4.69 -13.00 -8.17
CA LYS A 148 5.81 -12.27 -8.80
C LYS A 148 5.31 -10.91 -9.31
N LEU A 149 6.03 -9.86 -8.96
CA LEU A 149 5.81 -8.49 -9.41
C LEU A 149 7.13 -7.86 -9.86
N TYR A 150 7.04 -6.71 -10.49
CA TYR A 150 8.19 -5.88 -10.82
C TYR A 150 7.98 -4.48 -10.24
N ASN A 151 9.00 -3.98 -9.55
CA ASN A 151 9.08 -2.59 -9.11
C ASN A 151 10.11 -1.89 -10.01
N GLY A 152 9.65 -1.22 -11.08
CA GLY A 152 10.51 -0.82 -12.18
C GLY A 152 11.14 -2.05 -12.84
N THR A 153 12.47 -2.11 -12.88
CA THR A 153 13.25 -3.26 -13.41
C THR A 153 13.52 -4.35 -12.37
N LEU A 154 13.28 -4.05 -11.09
CA LEU A 154 13.55 -4.96 -9.98
C LEU A 154 12.47 -6.04 -9.86
N LYS A 155 12.88 -7.30 -9.98
CA LYS A 155 12.00 -8.45 -9.72
C LYS A 155 11.72 -8.56 -8.22
N CYS A 156 10.45 -8.51 -7.82
CA CYS A 156 10.00 -8.66 -6.45
C CYS A 156 9.04 -9.84 -6.30
N GLN A 157 8.87 -10.28 -5.06
CA GLN A 157 7.80 -11.18 -4.64
C GLN A 157 6.85 -10.42 -3.72
N LEU A 158 5.56 -10.62 -3.93
CA LEU A 158 4.51 -10.21 -3.01
C LEU A 158 4.15 -11.42 -2.15
N TYR A 159 4.52 -11.37 -0.89
CA TYR A 159 4.24 -12.40 0.10
C TYR A 159 2.93 -12.07 0.82
N MET A 160 1.98 -13.00 0.82
CA MET A 160 0.65 -12.80 1.39
C MET A 160 0.38 -13.84 2.47
N TYR A 161 -0.07 -13.37 3.64
CA TYR A 161 -0.37 -14.15 4.84
C TYR A 161 -1.80 -13.82 5.28
N PHE A 162 -2.69 -14.80 5.30
CA PHE A 162 -4.12 -14.58 5.58
C PHE A 162 -4.85 -15.79 6.18
N LYS A 163 -4.11 -16.86 6.55
CA LYS A 163 -4.65 -18.08 7.19
C LYS A 163 -4.18 -18.20 8.62
#